data_8c845b0973410c7f1afaec1f2e4a9717
#
_entry.id   8c845b0973410c7f1afaec1f2e4a9717
#
_cell.length_a   1.000
_cell.length_b   1.000
_cell.length_c   1.000
_cell.angle_alpha   90.00
_cell.angle_beta   90.00
_cell.angle_gamma   90.00
#
_symmetry.space_group_name_H-M   'P 1'
#
loop_
_entity.id
_entity.type
_entity.pdbx_description
1 polymer ?
#
loop_
_entity_poly.entity_id
_entity_poly.type
_entity_poly.pdbx_seq_one_letter_code
_entity_poly.pdbx_strand_id
1 'polypeptide(L)'
;MSLTKLACQRVQDLTPYLSARRIGGKGHVFLNANEAPKSEQYTLDSSNLNRYPECQPPQVIESYAAYAGVQPEQVLVSRGSDEAIELLVRTFCEPGKE
;
A
#
# COMPACT_ATOMS: atom_id res chain seq x y z
N MET A 1 29.21 -15.81 -4.40
CA MET A 1 28.00 -16.08 -5.22
C MET A 1 27.06 -14.89 -5.06
N SER A 2 26.59 -14.28 -6.13
CA SER A 2 25.64 -13.15 -6.00
C SER A 2 24.26 -13.69 -5.66
N LEU A 3 23.60 -13.09 -4.66
CA LEU A 3 22.23 -13.43 -4.26
C LEU A 3 21.23 -13.30 -5.42
N THR A 4 21.51 -12.43 -6.37
CA THR A 4 20.69 -12.24 -7.58
C THR A 4 20.49 -13.54 -8.36
N LYS A 5 21.49 -14.43 -8.36
CA LYS A 5 21.42 -15.73 -9.05
C LYS A 5 20.50 -16.75 -8.37
N LEU A 6 20.07 -16.49 -7.13
CA LEU A 6 19.14 -17.34 -6.40
C LEU A 6 17.66 -16.99 -6.68
N ALA A 7 17.41 -15.81 -7.25
CA ALA A 7 16.07 -15.41 -7.65
C ALA A 7 15.60 -16.24 -8.87
N CYS A 8 14.30 -16.47 -8.97
CA CYS A 8 13.74 -17.11 -10.16
C CYS A 8 13.94 -16.23 -11.41
N GLN A 9 14.02 -16.85 -12.59
CA GLN A 9 14.34 -16.16 -13.85
C GLN A 9 13.43 -14.95 -14.10
N ARG A 10 12.13 -15.11 -13.94
CA ARG A 10 11.16 -14.01 -14.12
C ARG A 10 11.47 -12.77 -13.26
N VAL A 11 12.06 -12.95 -12.06
CA VAL A 11 12.45 -11.83 -11.20
C VAL A 11 13.76 -11.22 -11.64
N GLN A 12 14.69 -12.04 -12.16
CA GLN A 12 15.94 -11.54 -12.72
C GLN A 12 15.72 -10.68 -13.97
N ASP A 13 14.70 -10.99 -14.74
CA ASP A 13 14.35 -10.29 -15.99
C ASP A 13 13.55 -9.01 -15.76
N LEU A 14 13.08 -8.76 -14.52
CA LEU A 14 12.31 -7.55 -14.19
C LEU A 14 13.20 -6.32 -14.16
N THR A 15 12.74 -5.26 -14.79
CA THR A 15 13.28 -3.91 -14.57
C THR A 15 12.77 -3.38 -13.22
N PRO A 16 13.65 -3.00 -12.29
CA PRO A 16 13.23 -2.48 -11.01
C PRO A 16 12.34 -1.24 -11.15
N TYR A 17 11.27 -1.20 -10.38
CA TYR A 17 10.42 -0.03 -10.31
C TYR A 17 11.19 1.18 -9.76
N LEU A 18 11.12 2.29 -10.49
CA LEU A 18 11.67 3.57 -10.07
C LEU A 18 10.53 4.44 -9.51
N SER A 19 10.49 4.55 -8.18
CA SER A 19 9.51 5.44 -7.53
C SER A 19 9.79 6.90 -7.87
N ALA A 20 8.76 7.73 -7.75
CA ALA A 20 8.87 9.18 -7.94
C ALA A 20 10.03 9.81 -7.12
N ARG A 21 10.30 9.28 -5.93
CA ARG A 21 11.42 9.72 -5.09
C ARG A 21 12.78 9.26 -5.61
N ARG A 22 12.87 8.08 -6.21
CA ARG A 22 14.12 7.55 -6.80
C ARG A 22 14.49 8.24 -8.11
N ILE A 23 13.51 8.66 -8.89
CA ILE A 23 13.73 9.46 -10.10
C ILE A 23 14.39 10.79 -9.71
N GLY A 24 14.13 11.26 -8.50
CA GLY A 24 14.76 12.44 -7.94
C GLY A 24 14.17 13.74 -8.47
N GLY A 25 14.66 14.82 -7.92
CA GLY A 25 14.30 16.19 -8.29
C GLY A 25 14.92 17.14 -7.28
N LYS A 26 15.37 18.30 -7.76
CA LYS A 26 15.83 19.38 -6.88
C LYS A 26 14.71 20.40 -6.76
N GLY A 27 14.25 20.68 -5.56
CA GLY A 27 13.19 21.65 -5.34
C GLY A 27 12.48 21.44 -3.99
N HIS A 28 11.54 22.34 -3.73
CA HIS A 28 10.73 22.31 -2.49
C HIS A 28 9.26 21.97 -2.75
N VAL A 29 8.86 21.87 -4.01
CA VAL A 29 7.51 21.53 -4.41
C VAL A 29 7.56 20.20 -5.17
N PHE A 30 6.82 19.22 -4.69
CA PHE A 30 6.75 17.88 -5.27
C PHE A 30 5.34 17.60 -5.76
N LEU A 31 5.18 17.42 -7.06
CA LEU A 31 3.88 17.19 -7.72
C LEU A 31 3.79 15.81 -8.38
N ASN A 32 4.80 14.98 -8.18
CA ASN A 32 4.97 13.73 -8.91
C ASN A 32 4.51 12.47 -8.14
N ALA A 33 3.93 12.63 -6.96
CA ALA A 33 3.52 11.49 -6.12
C ALA A 33 2.14 11.70 -5.46
N ASN A 34 1.38 12.69 -5.91
CA ASN A 34 0.07 13.03 -5.38
C ASN A 34 0.02 13.17 -3.84
N GLU A 35 1.09 13.76 -3.30
CA GLU A 35 1.20 13.96 -1.85
C GLU A 35 0.32 15.13 -1.40
N ALA A 36 -0.23 15.03 -0.19
CA ALA A 36 -0.93 16.14 0.43
C ALA A 36 0.02 17.34 0.60
N PRO A 37 -0.43 18.58 0.31
CA PRO A 37 0.43 19.77 0.33
C PRO A 37 0.88 20.16 1.73
N LYS A 38 0.21 19.69 2.76
CA LYS A 38 0.50 19.94 4.17
C LYS A 38 0.36 18.67 4.98
N SER A 39 1.19 18.54 5.99
CA SER A 39 1.01 17.52 7.02
C SER A 39 -0.09 17.96 7.98
N GLU A 40 -1.01 17.06 8.28
CA GLU A 40 -1.96 17.23 9.36
C GLU A 40 -1.32 16.93 10.72
N GLN A 41 -1.90 17.49 11.79
CA GLN A 41 -1.48 17.16 13.15
C GLN A 41 -2.26 15.92 13.61
N TYR A 42 -1.53 14.92 14.07
CA TYR A 42 -2.11 13.67 14.55
C TYR A 42 -1.81 13.49 16.04
N THR A 43 -2.77 12.93 16.76
CA THR A 43 -2.57 12.45 18.13
C THR A 43 -2.34 10.95 18.11
N LEU A 44 -1.32 10.49 18.80
CA LEU A 44 -1.02 9.07 18.90
C LEU A 44 -1.40 8.57 20.31
N ASP A 45 -2.32 7.61 20.37
CA ASP A 45 -2.50 6.78 21.55
C ASP A 45 -1.55 5.59 21.50
N SER A 46 -0.57 5.59 22.39
CA SER A 46 0.45 4.54 22.47
C SER A 46 0.11 3.41 23.43
N SER A 47 -1.06 3.42 24.06
CA SER A 47 -1.41 2.50 25.15
C SER A 47 -1.39 1.01 24.75
N ASN A 48 -1.64 0.71 23.49
CA ASN A 48 -1.74 -0.65 22.96
C ASN A 48 -0.73 -1.00 21.86
N LEU A 49 0.30 -0.17 21.64
CA LEU A 49 1.29 -0.43 20.59
C LEU A 49 2.11 -1.73 20.78
N ASN A 50 2.10 -2.30 21.97
CA ASN A 50 2.73 -3.58 22.30
C ASN A 50 1.82 -4.79 22.02
N ARG A 51 0.61 -4.59 21.52
CA ARG A 51 -0.36 -5.64 21.23
C ARG A 51 -0.45 -5.89 19.73
N TYR A 52 -0.84 -7.10 19.36
CA TYR A 52 -1.22 -7.37 17.96
C TYR A 52 -2.45 -6.55 17.59
N PRO A 53 -2.41 -5.82 16.47
CA PRO A 53 -3.58 -5.12 15.98
C PRO A 53 -4.62 -6.09 15.43
N GLU A 54 -5.86 -5.64 15.37
CA GLU A 54 -6.89 -6.34 14.61
C GLU A 54 -6.55 -6.30 13.11
N CYS A 55 -6.72 -7.44 12.42
CA CYS A 55 -6.40 -7.53 10.99
C CYS A 55 -7.26 -6.60 10.14
N GLN A 56 -8.53 -6.45 10.53
CA GLN A 56 -9.52 -5.58 9.89
C GLN A 56 -10.17 -4.71 10.99
N PRO A 57 -9.58 -3.56 11.34
CA PRO A 57 -10.05 -2.76 12.47
C PRO A 57 -11.45 -2.19 12.22
N PRO A 58 -12.47 -2.53 13.03
CA PRO A 58 -13.86 -2.11 12.78
C PRO A 58 -14.02 -0.60 12.71
N GLN A 59 -13.36 0.15 13.60
CA GLN A 59 -13.43 1.60 13.62
C GLN A 59 -12.92 2.27 12.34
N VAL A 60 -11.86 1.73 11.74
CA VAL A 60 -11.32 2.23 10.46
C VAL A 60 -12.29 1.90 9.34
N ILE A 61 -12.82 0.67 9.31
CA ILE A 61 -13.78 0.22 8.29
C ILE A 61 -15.05 1.05 8.33
N GLU A 62 -15.66 1.21 9.50
CA GLU A 62 -16.88 1.99 9.68
C GLU A 62 -16.69 3.47 9.30
N SER A 63 -15.58 4.07 9.75
CA SER A 63 -15.25 5.45 9.44
C SER A 63 -15.05 5.68 7.95
N TYR A 64 -14.33 4.77 7.29
CA TYR A 64 -14.09 4.87 5.85
C TYR A 64 -15.35 4.57 5.03
N ALA A 65 -16.15 3.59 5.44
CA ALA A 65 -17.43 3.26 4.80
C ALA A 65 -18.39 4.47 4.83
N ALA A 66 -18.48 5.14 5.99
CA ALA A 66 -19.26 6.36 6.11
C ALA A 66 -18.76 7.49 5.19
N TYR A 67 -17.44 7.68 5.11
CA TYR A 67 -16.82 8.65 4.21
C TYR A 67 -17.08 8.34 2.73
N ALA A 68 -16.94 7.07 2.35
CA ALA A 68 -17.09 6.61 0.97
C ALA A 68 -18.56 6.41 0.54
N GLY A 69 -19.51 6.42 1.48
CA GLY A 69 -20.93 6.17 1.19
C GLY A 69 -21.24 4.73 0.82
N VAL A 70 -20.48 3.77 1.38
CA VAL A 70 -20.65 2.33 1.13
C VAL A 70 -20.95 1.59 2.44
N GLN A 71 -21.28 0.30 2.36
CA GLN A 71 -21.48 -0.53 3.54
C GLN A 71 -20.12 -1.02 4.09
N PRO A 72 -19.97 -1.24 5.41
CA PRO A 72 -18.74 -1.73 6.01
C PRO A 72 -18.21 -3.02 5.38
N GLU A 73 -19.10 -3.92 4.96
CA GLU A 73 -18.77 -5.19 4.31
C GLU A 73 -18.14 -5.01 2.91
N GLN A 74 -18.20 -3.81 2.35
CA GLN A 74 -17.62 -3.46 1.05
C GLN A 74 -16.22 -2.82 1.20
N VAL A 75 -15.70 -2.73 2.42
CA VAL A 75 -14.40 -2.12 2.72
C VAL A 75 -13.41 -3.17 3.17
N LEU A 76 -12.26 -3.21 2.53
CA LEU A 76 -11.09 -3.98 2.95
C LEU A 76 -9.96 -3.02 3.29
N VAL A 77 -9.42 -3.13 4.49
CA VAL A 77 -8.25 -2.34 4.90
C VAL A 77 -6.97 -3.09 4.55
N SER A 78 -6.04 -2.42 3.89
CA SER A 78 -4.72 -2.95 3.53
C SER A 78 -3.61 -1.98 3.91
N ARG A 79 -2.36 -2.42 3.83
CA ARG A 79 -1.17 -1.59 4.11
C ARG A 79 -0.80 -0.68 2.94
N GLY A 80 -1.79 -0.17 2.25
CA GLY A 80 -1.66 0.71 1.10
C GLY A 80 -2.17 0.07 -0.18
N SER A 81 -2.20 0.85 -1.27
CA SER A 81 -2.75 0.44 -2.57
C SER A 81 -1.98 -0.73 -3.20
N ASP A 82 -0.69 -0.81 -3.01
CA ASP A 82 0.13 -1.88 -3.61
C ASP A 82 -0.28 -3.26 -3.09
N GLU A 83 -0.49 -3.39 -1.77
CA GLU A 83 -1.00 -4.63 -1.19
C GLU A 83 -2.43 -4.93 -1.65
N ALA A 84 -3.29 -3.94 -1.72
CA ALA A 84 -4.67 -4.12 -2.20
C ALA A 84 -4.70 -4.63 -3.65
N ILE A 85 -3.89 -4.08 -4.53
CA ILE A 85 -3.75 -4.53 -5.92
C ILE A 85 -3.20 -5.95 -5.97
N GLU A 86 -2.17 -6.26 -5.20
CA GLU A 86 -1.61 -7.62 -5.13
C GLU A 86 -2.66 -8.64 -4.68
N LEU A 87 -3.44 -8.32 -3.65
CA LEU A 87 -4.52 -9.18 -3.17
C LEU A 87 -5.58 -9.43 -4.24
N LEU A 88 -5.99 -8.39 -4.97
CA LEU A 88 -6.94 -8.52 -6.08
C LEU A 88 -6.39 -9.44 -7.18
N VAL A 89 -5.16 -9.21 -7.62
CA VAL A 89 -4.52 -10.02 -8.65
C VAL A 89 -4.41 -11.48 -8.20
N ARG A 90 -3.95 -11.72 -6.97
CA ARG A 90 -3.81 -13.10 -6.43
C ARG A 90 -5.14 -13.82 -6.26
N THR A 91 -6.20 -13.08 -5.99
CA THR A 91 -7.53 -13.67 -5.74
C THR A 91 -8.27 -13.98 -7.04
N PHE A 92 -8.15 -13.11 -8.04
CA PHE A 92 -9.01 -13.16 -9.22
C PHE A 92 -8.28 -13.50 -10.53
N CYS A 93 -6.95 -13.42 -10.56
CA CYS A 93 -6.19 -13.70 -11.76
C CYS A 93 -5.47 -15.04 -11.69
N GLU A 94 -5.69 -15.89 -12.69
CA GLU A 94 -4.96 -17.13 -12.85
C GLU A 94 -3.69 -16.92 -13.70
N PRO A 95 -2.59 -17.61 -13.40
CA PRO A 95 -1.37 -17.53 -14.22
C PRO A 95 -1.65 -17.90 -15.69
N GLY A 96 -1.23 -17.03 -16.62
CA GLY A 96 -1.38 -17.27 -18.06
C GLY A 96 -2.75 -16.97 -18.65
N LYS A 97 -3.66 -16.37 -17.87
CA LYS A 97 -4.93 -15.82 -18.36
C LYS A 97 -4.88 -14.29 -18.30
N GLU A 98 -5.41 -13.65 -19.34
CA GLU A 98 -5.61 -12.20 -19.42
C GLU A 98 -6.89 -11.78 -18.69
#